data_bca1917cadf85ec3c0d99124c5bb1055
#
_entry.id   bca1917cadf85ec3c0d99124c5bb1055
#
_cell.length_a   1.000
_cell.length_b   1.000
_cell.length_c   1.000
_cell.angle_alpha   90.00
_cell.angle_beta   90.00
_cell.angle_gamma   90.00
#
_symmetry.space_group_name_H-M   'P 1'
#
loop_
_entity.id
_entity.type
_entity.pdbx_description
1 polymer ?
#
loop_
_entity_poly.entity_id
_entity_poly.type
_entity_poly.pdbx_seq_one_letter_code
_entity_poly.pdbx_strand_id
1 'polypeptide(L)'
;MLVRVSVAETTYDGLRERAASPATGRLGFLWGFAEATLFFIVPDVLLGAVALFSARSAARVLALTLAGALVGGAVTYLIASELRPARSEAIVDAVPTVRQNAVRRVEREMRADGPRSVVYGPVRMGTPYKLYARAAGLQEQSLGAFLLWSIPGRLERMLPVTLLAALAGLLGRRWIAAKPRATVGLYAAGWVAVYAVYVIRVGI
;
A
#
# COMPACT_ATOMS: atom_id res chain seq x y z
N MET A 1 28.03 -16.77 34.45
CA MET A 1 26.97 -17.58 33.78
C MET A 1 26.67 -16.93 32.45
N LEU A 2 27.30 -17.40 31.36
CA LEU A 2 27.10 -16.85 30.01
C LEU A 2 25.76 -17.38 29.49
N VAL A 3 24.77 -16.50 29.38
CA VAL A 3 23.49 -16.82 28.74
C VAL A 3 23.77 -17.06 27.26
N ARG A 4 23.66 -18.29 26.78
CA ARG A 4 23.71 -18.62 25.37
C ARG A 4 22.42 -18.08 24.71
N VAL A 5 22.51 -16.89 24.10
CA VAL A 5 21.45 -16.37 23.24
C VAL A 5 21.36 -17.26 22.00
N SER A 6 20.19 -17.79 21.69
CA SER A 6 20.01 -18.64 20.52
C SER A 6 20.09 -17.82 19.22
N VAL A 7 20.53 -18.45 18.13
CA VAL A 7 20.57 -17.80 16.79
C VAL A 7 19.17 -17.30 16.38
N ALA A 8 18.11 -17.99 16.82
CA ALA A 8 16.73 -17.59 16.56
C ALA A 8 16.37 -16.29 17.30
N GLU A 9 16.75 -16.15 18.57
CA GLU A 9 16.52 -14.92 19.36
C GLU A 9 17.27 -13.73 18.75
N THR A 10 18.55 -13.89 18.41
CA THR A 10 19.33 -12.84 17.72
C THR A 10 18.69 -12.42 16.40
N THR A 11 18.15 -13.37 15.62
CA THR A 11 17.46 -13.08 14.36
C THR A 11 16.14 -12.35 14.59
N TYR A 12 15.35 -12.77 15.59
CA TYR A 12 14.07 -12.13 15.92
C TYR A 12 14.27 -10.69 16.38
N ASP A 13 15.24 -10.46 17.29
CA ASP A 13 15.53 -9.11 17.79
C ASP A 13 16.08 -8.21 16.69
N GLY A 14 16.93 -8.70 15.81
CA GLY A 14 17.41 -7.96 14.64
C GLY A 14 16.28 -7.59 13.68
N LEU A 15 15.26 -8.43 13.49
CA LEU A 15 14.07 -8.11 12.68
C LEU A 15 13.20 -7.03 13.35
N ARG A 16 13.04 -7.09 14.67
CA ARG A 16 12.33 -6.06 15.44
C ARG A 16 13.04 -4.71 15.39
N GLU A 17 14.35 -4.69 15.52
CA GLU A 17 15.16 -3.48 15.40
C GLU A 17 15.04 -2.85 14.01
N ARG A 18 15.12 -3.66 12.95
CA ARG A 18 14.89 -3.20 11.58
C ARG A 18 13.46 -2.65 11.40
N ALA A 19 12.44 -3.34 11.90
CA ALA A 19 11.06 -2.87 11.89
C ALA A 19 10.91 -1.52 12.62
N ALA A 20 11.69 -1.28 13.66
CA ALA A 20 11.69 -0.04 14.44
C ALA A 20 12.59 1.07 13.87
N SER A 21 13.42 0.76 12.88
CA SER A 21 14.40 1.72 12.35
C SER A 21 13.74 2.91 11.63
N PRO A 22 14.36 4.09 11.64
CA PRO A 22 13.90 5.24 10.84
C PRO A 22 13.91 4.94 9.33
N ALA A 23 14.82 4.09 8.86
CA ALA A 23 14.92 3.68 7.46
C ALA A 23 13.65 2.96 6.99
N THR A 24 13.06 2.09 7.83
CA THR A 24 11.79 1.40 7.52
C THR A 24 10.63 2.39 7.40
N GLY A 25 10.60 3.44 8.21
CA GLY A 25 9.64 4.52 8.07
C GLY A 25 9.78 5.30 6.75
N ARG A 26 11.01 5.63 6.37
CA ARG A 26 11.30 6.28 5.07
C ARG A 26 10.92 5.38 3.90
N LEU A 27 11.22 4.09 4.00
CA LEU A 27 10.80 3.10 3.00
C LEU A 27 9.28 3.06 2.86
N GLY A 28 8.54 3.09 3.98
CA GLY A 28 7.08 3.17 3.97
C GLY A 28 6.56 4.39 3.21
N PHE A 29 7.11 5.57 3.50
CA PHE A 29 6.76 6.81 2.80
C PHE A 29 7.03 6.70 1.29
N LEU A 30 8.26 6.28 0.92
CA LEU A 30 8.64 6.14 -0.49
C LEU A 30 7.79 5.11 -1.22
N TRP A 31 7.44 4.00 -0.55
CA TRP A 31 6.58 2.97 -1.14
C TRP A 31 5.16 3.48 -1.37
N GLY A 32 4.57 4.18 -0.38
CA GLY A 32 3.26 4.81 -0.54
C GLY A 32 3.23 5.82 -1.67
N PHE A 33 4.27 6.65 -1.78
CA PHE A 33 4.45 7.60 -2.86
C PHE A 33 4.56 6.90 -4.23
N ALA A 34 5.43 5.89 -4.35
CA ALA A 34 5.66 5.16 -5.59
C ALA A 34 4.39 4.42 -6.06
N GLU A 35 3.64 3.79 -5.15
CA GLU A 35 2.38 3.09 -5.47
C GLU A 35 1.30 4.07 -5.94
N ALA A 36 1.24 5.25 -5.35
CA ALA A 36 0.28 6.28 -5.75
C ALA A 36 0.64 6.95 -7.10
N THR A 37 1.85 6.75 -7.61
CA THR A 37 2.31 7.26 -8.91
C THR A 37 2.42 6.17 -9.96
N LEU A 38 3.46 5.35 -9.93
CA LEU A 38 3.80 4.40 -11.00
C LEU A 38 3.82 2.94 -10.57
N PHE A 39 4.17 2.67 -9.29
CA PHE A 39 4.41 1.32 -8.81
C PHE A 39 3.11 0.53 -8.62
N PHE A 40 3.14 -0.79 -8.83
CA PHE A 40 1.94 -1.64 -8.76
C PHE A 40 1.89 -2.54 -7.51
N ILE A 41 3.03 -2.69 -6.80
CA ILE A 41 3.07 -3.53 -5.59
C ILE A 41 2.55 -2.72 -4.41
N VAL A 42 1.50 -3.25 -3.77
CA VAL A 42 0.85 -2.59 -2.64
C VAL A 42 1.77 -2.49 -1.42
N PRO A 43 1.72 -1.39 -0.67
CA PRO A 43 2.55 -1.21 0.53
C PRO A 43 2.15 -2.12 1.68
N ASP A 44 1.02 -2.83 1.59
CA ASP A 44 0.55 -3.82 2.55
C ASP A 44 1.59 -4.91 2.82
N VAL A 45 2.43 -5.22 1.82
CA VAL A 45 3.57 -6.14 1.95
C VAL A 45 4.54 -5.66 3.04
N LEU A 46 4.91 -4.39 3.03
CA LEU A 46 5.79 -3.83 4.04
C LEU A 46 5.08 -3.69 5.39
N LEU A 47 3.85 -3.16 5.38
CA LEU A 47 3.06 -2.92 6.58
C LEU A 47 2.84 -4.20 7.39
N GLY A 48 2.43 -5.28 6.74
CA GLY A 48 2.24 -6.56 7.40
C GLY A 48 3.55 -7.17 7.89
N ALA A 49 4.65 -7.07 7.12
CA ALA A 49 5.97 -7.53 7.56
C ALA A 49 6.41 -6.81 8.85
N VAL A 50 6.27 -5.49 8.90
CA VAL A 50 6.60 -4.70 10.11
C VAL A 50 5.69 -5.06 11.27
N ALA A 51 4.38 -5.22 11.02
CA ALA A 51 3.37 -5.48 12.03
C ALA A 51 3.56 -6.83 12.74
N LEU A 52 4.02 -7.86 12.02
CA LEU A 52 4.35 -9.18 12.59
C LEU A 52 5.40 -9.11 13.69
N PHE A 53 6.34 -8.16 13.60
CA PHE A 53 7.43 -8.02 14.56
C PHE A 53 7.23 -6.86 15.53
N SER A 54 6.50 -5.80 15.19
CA SER A 54 6.29 -4.63 16.04
C SER A 54 5.03 -3.85 15.65
N ALA A 55 3.94 -4.03 16.41
CA ALA A 55 2.70 -3.28 16.22
C ALA A 55 2.89 -1.75 16.35
N ARG A 56 3.73 -1.30 17.32
CA ARG A 56 4.02 0.13 17.49
C ARG A 56 4.74 0.73 16.27
N SER A 57 5.73 -0.01 15.73
CA SER A 57 6.43 0.43 14.52
C SER A 57 5.53 0.42 13.30
N ALA A 58 4.62 -0.56 13.20
CA ALA A 58 3.65 -0.66 12.13
C ALA A 58 2.72 0.58 12.08
N ALA A 59 2.25 1.07 13.22
CA ALA A 59 1.43 2.29 13.28
C ALA A 59 2.18 3.51 12.72
N ARG A 60 3.47 3.67 13.08
CA ARG A 60 4.31 4.74 12.54
C ARG A 60 4.55 4.57 11.04
N VAL A 61 4.87 3.36 10.59
CA VAL A 61 5.12 3.08 9.16
C VAL A 61 3.84 3.27 8.37
N LEU A 62 2.68 2.86 8.89
CA LEU A 62 1.36 3.10 8.27
C LEU A 62 1.10 4.61 8.07
N ALA A 63 1.34 5.43 9.09
CA ALA A 63 1.17 6.88 9.00
C ALA A 63 2.09 7.49 7.93
N LEU A 64 3.36 7.07 7.88
CA LEU A 64 4.31 7.55 6.87
C LEU A 64 3.97 7.04 5.46
N THR A 65 3.51 5.80 5.34
CA THR A 65 3.04 5.23 4.06
C THR A 65 1.81 5.98 3.54
N LEU A 66 0.87 6.29 4.43
CA LEU A 66 -0.30 7.11 4.09
C LEU A 66 0.13 8.51 3.63
N ALA A 67 1.03 9.16 4.37
CA ALA A 67 1.56 10.47 3.99
C ALA A 67 2.24 10.42 2.60
N GLY A 68 3.06 9.40 2.34
CA GLY A 68 3.66 9.19 1.02
C GLY A 68 2.61 8.98 -0.08
N ALA A 69 1.57 8.19 0.19
CA ALA A 69 0.48 7.98 -0.77
C ALA A 69 -0.31 9.27 -1.06
N LEU A 70 -0.56 10.12 -0.06
CA LEU A 70 -1.21 11.41 -0.25
C LEU A 70 -0.36 12.36 -1.09
N VAL A 71 0.96 12.43 -0.82
CA VAL A 71 1.88 13.24 -1.63
C VAL A 71 1.96 12.70 -3.06
N GLY A 72 2.08 11.39 -3.26
CA GLY A 72 2.06 10.78 -4.58
C GLY A 72 0.74 10.99 -5.33
N GLY A 73 -0.39 10.92 -4.61
CA GLY A 73 -1.71 11.23 -5.14
C GLY A 73 -1.84 12.68 -5.59
N ALA A 74 -1.31 13.63 -4.79
CA ALA A 74 -1.28 15.04 -5.16
C ALA A 74 -0.43 15.27 -6.43
N VAL A 75 0.74 14.64 -6.50
CA VAL A 75 1.60 14.71 -7.71
C VAL A 75 0.88 14.15 -8.93
N THR A 76 0.25 12.98 -8.81
CA THR A 76 -0.53 12.38 -9.91
C THR A 76 -1.70 13.26 -10.32
N TYR A 77 -2.40 13.87 -9.36
CA TYR A 77 -3.47 14.84 -9.61
C TYR A 77 -2.95 16.05 -10.40
N LEU A 78 -1.87 16.71 -9.92
CA LEU A 78 -1.32 17.91 -10.55
C LEU A 78 -0.81 17.63 -11.96
N ILE A 79 -0.14 16.49 -12.17
CA ILE A 79 0.27 16.08 -13.51
C ILE A 79 -0.95 15.91 -14.43
N ALA A 80 -2.02 15.30 -13.92
CA ALA A 80 -3.22 15.05 -14.71
C ALA A 80 -4.00 16.35 -15.03
N SER A 81 -4.03 17.34 -14.11
CA SER A 81 -4.67 18.63 -14.34
C SER A 81 -3.98 19.48 -15.41
N GLU A 82 -2.65 19.32 -15.57
CA GLU A 82 -1.87 20.05 -16.55
C GLU A 82 -1.77 19.34 -17.92
N LEU A 83 -2.02 18.03 -17.96
CA LEU A 83 -1.88 17.24 -19.18
C LEU A 83 -3.18 17.26 -20.00
N ARG A 84 -3.02 17.32 -21.33
CA ARG A 84 -4.15 17.00 -22.23
C ARG A 84 -4.60 15.56 -22.00
N PRO A 85 -5.94 15.27 -22.08
CA PRO A 85 -6.49 13.94 -21.84
C PRO A 85 -5.77 12.81 -22.56
N ALA A 86 -5.44 13.00 -23.86
CA ALA A 86 -4.74 12.00 -24.68
C ALA A 86 -3.34 11.63 -24.15
N ARG A 87 -2.57 12.60 -23.62
CA ARG A 87 -1.26 12.32 -23.00
C ARG A 87 -1.41 11.60 -21.66
N SER A 88 -2.43 11.95 -20.92
CA SER A 88 -2.75 11.30 -19.66
C SER A 88 -3.17 9.82 -19.86
N GLU A 89 -3.89 9.50 -20.95
CA GLU A 89 -4.21 8.13 -21.33
C GLU A 89 -2.96 7.34 -21.69
N ALA A 90 -2.06 7.87 -22.49
CA ALA A 90 -0.82 7.22 -22.88
C ALA A 90 0.06 6.82 -21.66
N ILE A 91 0.09 7.65 -20.61
CA ILE A 91 0.80 7.33 -19.35
C ILE A 91 0.13 6.17 -18.63
N VAL A 92 -1.19 6.13 -18.58
CA VAL A 92 -1.95 5.05 -17.93
C VAL A 92 -1.79 3.74 -18.69
N ASP A 93 -1.80 3.77 -20.01
CA ASP A 93 -1.61 2.58 -20.86
C ASP A 93 -0.20 1.99 -20.73
N ALA A 94 0.79 2.82 -20.40
CA ALA A 94 2.14 2.36 -20.13
C ALA A 94 2.30 1.69 -18.75
N VAL A 95 1.30 1.79 -17.84
CA VAL A 95 1.35 1.14 -16.53
C VAL A 95 0.81 -0.29 -16.64
N PRO A 96 1.63 -1.32 -16.38
CA PRO A 96 1.17 -2.69 -16.36
C PRO A 96 -0.02 -2.87 -15.42
N THR A 97 -0.95 -3.79 -15.77
CA THR A 97 -2.10 -4.14 -14.94
C THR A 97 -3.29 -3.16 -14.92
N VAL A 98 -3.22 -2.01 -15.57
CA VAL A 98 -4.33 -1.07 -15.66
C VAL A 98 -5.22 -1.42 -16.87
N ARG A 99 -6.48 -1.76 -16.59
CA ARG A 99 -7.47 -2.05 -17.64
C ARG A 99 -8.27 -0.80 -18.00
N GLN A 100 -8.49 -0.55 -19.28
CA GLN A 100 -9.28 0.58 -19.79
C GLN A 100 -10.72 0.65 -19.23
N ASN A 101 -11.34 -0.50 -18.94
CA ASN A 101 -12.65 -0.52 -18.30
C ASN A 101 -12.61 0.02 -16.84
N ALA A 102 -11.51 -0.18 -16.11
CA ALA A 102 -11.31 0.39 -14.78
C ALA A 102 -11.12 1.91 -14.86
N VAL A 103 -10.36 2.40 -15.84
CA VAL A 103 -10.18 3.83 -16.10
C VAL A 103 -11.53 4.51 -16.32
N ARG A 104 -12.30 4.03 -17.32
CA ARG A 104 -13.63 4.59 -17.63
C ARG A 104 -14.62 4.50 -16.46
N ARG A 105 -14.54 3.45 -15.65
CA ARG A 105 -15.36 3.32 -14.46
C ARG A 105 -15.01 4.39 -13.43
N VAL A 106 -13.73 4.54 -13.08
CA VAL A 106 -13.27 5.54 -12.12
C VAL A 106 -13.62 6.96 -12.57
N GLU A 107 -13.48 7.26 -13.86
CA GLU A 107 -13.86 8.56 -14.42
C GLU A 107 -15.36 8.84 -14.27
N ARG A 108 -16.23 7.83 -14.48
CA ARG A 108 -17.68 7.97 -14.25
C ARG A 108 -17.99 8.17 -12.76
N GLU A 109 -17.37 7.39 -11.88
CA GLU A 109 -17.54 7.51 -10.42
C GLU A 109 -17.11 8.89 -9.91
N MET A 110 -15.94 9.37 -10.37
CA MET A 110 -15.44 10.70 -10.02
C MET A 110 -16.38 11.81 -10.53
N ARG A 111 -16.99 11.63 -11.70
CA ARG A 111 -17.96 12.60 -12.27
C ARG A 111 -19.27 12.62 -11.52
N ALA A 112 -19.76 11.45 -11.07
CA ALA A 112 -21.04 11.31 -10.39
C ALA A 112 -20.96 11.70 -8.91
N ASP A 113 -19.90 11.27 -8.23
CA ASP A 113 -19.79 11.34 -6.78
C ASP A 113 -18.66 12.26 -6.28
N GLY A 114 -17.88 12.81 -7.21
CA GLY A 114 -16.72 13.65 -6.90
C GLY A 114 -15.63 12.91 -6.13
N PRO A 115 -14.81 13.65 -5.35
CA PRO A 115 -13.66 13.09 -4.62
C PRO A 115 -14.00 11.97 -3.63
N ARG A 116 -15.23 11.90 -3.12
CA ARG A 116 -15.66 10.81 -2.21
C ARG A 116 -15.60 9.42 -2.86
N SER A 117 -15.65 9.35 -4.20
CA SER A 117 -15.55 8.09 -4.93
C SER A 117 -14.25 7.32 -4.69
N VAL A 118 -13.21 7.97 -4.15
CA VAL A 118 -11.93 7.32 -3.78
C VAL A 118 -12.14 6.15 -2.82
N VAL A 119 -13.13 6.21 -1.94
CA VAL A 119 -13.45 5.11 -1.01
C VAL A 119 -14.00 3.87 -1.68
N TYR A 120 -14.43 3.94 -2.95
CA TYR A 120 -14.91 2.78 -3.69
C TYR A 120 -13.78 1.85 -4.17
N GLY A 121 -12.54 2.35 -4.22
CA GLY A 121 -11.37 1.61 -4.71
C GLY A 121 -11.11 0.30 -3.96
N PRO A 122 -11.03 0.31 -2.61
CA PRO A 122 -10.84 -0.90 -1.81
C PRO A 122 -11.97 -1.91 -1.91
N VAL A 123 -13.23 -1.44 -1.88
CA VAL A 123 -14.43 -2.29 -1.98
C VAL A 123 -14.49 -3.00 -3.35
N ARG A 124 -14.02 -2.34 -4.38
CA ARG A 124 -13.92 -2.90 -5.74
C ARG A 124 -12.50 -3.39 -6.00
N MET A 125 -12.17 -4.53 -5.41
CA MET A 125 -10.83 -5.14 -5.45
C MET A 125 -10.09 -4.91 -6.77
N GLY A 126 -8.88 -4.35 -6.66
CA GLY A 126 -7.97 -4.17 -7.78
C GLY A 126 -8.06 -2.83 -8.52
N THR A 127 -8.84 -1.86 -8.03
CA THR A 127 -8.83 -0.50 -8.63
C THR A 127 -7.67 0.32 -8.04
N PRO A 128 -6.63 0.65 -8.82
CA PRO A 128 -5.48 1.40 -8.34
C PRO A 128 -5.84 2.83 -7.93
N TYR A 129 -5.33 3.29 -6.78
CA TYR A 129 -5.55 4.63 -6.26
C TYR A 129 -5.15 5.76 -7.23
N LYS A 130 -4.06 5.57 -7.97
CA LYS A 130 -3.60 6.52 -8.99
C LYS A 130 -4.65 6.84 -10.06
N LEU A 131 -5.58 5.93 -10.34
CA LEU A 131 -6.68 6.20 -11.29
C LEU A 131 -7.65 7.24 -10.74
N TYR A 132 -7.95 7.20 -9.45
CA TYR A 132 -8.76 8.23 -8.79
C TYR A 132 -8.05 9.57 -8.74
N ALA A 133 -6.74 9.58 -8.44
CA ALA A 133 -5.93 10.80 -8.45
C ALA A 133 -5.90 11.44 -9.85
N ARG A 134 -5.69 10.62 -10.89
CA ARG A 134 -5.76 11.06 -12.28
C ARG A 134 -7.15 11.60 -12.65
N ALA A 135 -8.21 10.85 -12.34
CA ALA A 135 -9.57 11.27 -12.67
C ALA A 135 -9.96 12.58 -11.96
N ALA A 136 -9.54 12.75 -10.70
CA ALA A 136 -9.75 13.98 -9.96
C ALA A 136 -9.05 15.18 -10.61
N GLY A 137 -7.79 15.00 -11.06
CA GLY A 137 -7.04 16.05 -11.75
C GLY A 137 -7.64 16.42 -13.10
N LEU A 138 -7.95 15.41 -13.95
CA LEU A 138 -8.57 15.64 -15.26
C LEU A 138 -9.94 16.33 -15.20
N GLN A 139 -10.67 16.14 -14.11
CA GLN A 139 -12.01 16.70 -13.91
C GLN A 139 -11.99 17.95 -13.02
N GLU A 140 -10.81 18.50 -12.75
CA GLU A 140 -10.60 19.73 -11.96
C GLU A 140 -11.31 19.70 -10.59
N GLN A 141 -11.38 18.50 -9.98
CA GLN A 141 -11.96 18.35 -8.64
C GLN A 141 -11.10 19.07 -7.60
N SER A 142 -11.68 19.48 -6.48
CA SER A 142 -10.91 20.09 -5.41
C SER A 142 -9.80 19.16 -4.90
N LEU A 143 -8.53 19.56 -5.02
CA LEU A 143 -7.39 18.81 -4.52
C LEU A 143 -7.52 18.54 -3.00
N GLY A 144 -7.94 19.56 -2.24
CA GLY A 144 -8.13 19.42 -0.79
C GLY A 144 -9.19 18.37 -0.45
N ALA A 145 -10.34 18.38 -1.14
CA ALA A 145 -11.38 17.37 -0.98
C ALA A 145 -10.90 15.98 -1.40
N PHE A 146 -10.16 15.87 -2.52
CA PHE A 146 -9.56 14.61 -2.97
C PHE A 146 -8.62 14.03 -1.92
N LEU A 147 -7.68 14.82 -1.38
CA LEU A 147 -6.74 14.36 -0.35
C LEU A 147 -7.46 13.98 0.94
N LEU A 148 -8.48 14.74 1.35
CA LEU A 148 -9.27 14.42 2.55
C LEU A 148 -9.97 13.06 2.42
N TRP A 149 -10.65 12.79 1.30
CA TRP A 149 -11.30 11.51 1.04
C TRP A 149 -10.32 10.36 0.76
N SER A 150 -9.11 10.69 0.34
CA SER A 150 -8.04 9.70 0.17
C SER A 150 -7.60 9.07 1.50
N ILE A 151 -7.73 9.78 2.63
CA ILE A 151 -7.38 9.23 3.95
C ILE A 151 -8.21 7.98 4.27
N PRO A 152 -9.57 8.06 4.39
CA PRO A 152 -10.37 6.87 4.64
C PRO A 152 -10.24 5.83 3.51
N GLY A 153 -10.22 6.24 2.25
CA GLY A 153 -10.10 5.31 1.12
C GLY A 153 -8.78 4.52 1.13
N ARG A 154 -7.70 5.06 1.64
CA ARG A 154 -6.42 4.33 1.80
C ARG A 154 -6.39 3.50 3.06
N LEU A 155 -6.89 4.04 4.17
CA LEU A 155 -6.91 3.33 5.45
C LEU A 155 -7.81 2.09 5.42
N GLU A 156 -8.93 2.11 4.68
CA GLU A 156 -9.85 0.98 4.55
C GLU A 156 -9.16 -0.33 4.15
N ARG A 157 -8.10 -0.25 3.32
CA ARG A 157 -7.30 -1.41 2.93
C ARG A 157 -6.08 -1.63 3.83
N MET A 158 -5.29 -0.58 4.06
CA MET A 158 -4.03 -0.69 4.78
C MET A 158 -4.21 -1.06 6.25
N LEU A 159 -5.25 -0.52 6.90
CA LEU A 159 -5.47 -0.71 8.33
C LEU A 159 -5.83 -2.15 8.69
N PRO A 160 -6.79 -2.82 8.02
CA PRO A 160 -7.11 -4.23 8.31
C PRO A 160 -5.91 -5.16 8.15
N VAL A 161 -5.14 -5.02 7.08
CA VAL A 161 -3.94 -5.84 6.85
C VAL A 161 -2.92 -5.63 7.97
N THR A 162 -2.68 -4.37 8.34
CA THR A 162 -1.75 -4.03 9.42
C THR A 162 -2.21 -4.58 10.76
N LEU A 163 -3.51 -4.44 11.09
CA LEU A 163 -4.08 -4.95 12.35
C LEU A 163 -4.07 -6.47 12.42
N LEU A 164 -4.45 -7.16 11.36
CA LEU A 164 -4.43 -8.63 11.30
C LEU A 164 -3.00 -9.16 11.44
N ALA A 165 -2.03 -8.56 10.77
CA ALA A 165 -0.63 -8.94 10.92
C ALA A 165 -0.09 -8.64 12.32
N ALA A 166 -0.46 -7.50 12.93
CA ALA A 166 -0.10 -7.17 14.30
C ALA A 166 -0.72 -8.18 15.31
N LEU A 167 -1.98 -8.54 15.13
CA LEU A 167 -2.65 -9.55 15.94
C LEU A 167 -1.97 -10.93 15.79
N ALA A 168 -1.66 -11.33 14.56
CA ALA A 168 -0.90 -12.55 14.30
C ALA A 168 0.49 -12.51 14.97
N GLY A 169 1.16 -11.35 14.92
CA GLY A 169 2.42 -11.11 15.62
C GLY A 169 2.33 -11.24 17.13
N LEU A 170 1.25 -10.73 17.73
CA LEU A 170 0.99 -10.83 19.18
C LEU A 170 0.66 -12.26 19.60
N LEU A 171 -0.29 -12.90 18.95
CA LEU A 171 -0.76 -14.25 19.28
C LEU A 171 0.30 -15.32 18.98
N GLY A 172 1.01 -15.16 17.85
CA GLY A 172 2.04 -16.06 17.39
C GLY A 172 3.44 -15.78 17.95
N ARG A 173 3.60 -14.83 18.88
CA ARG A 173 4.91 -14.32 19.32
C ARG A 173 5.90 -15.41 19.70
N ARG A 174 5.46 -16.44 20.44
CA ARG A 174 6.34 -17.56 20.87
C ARG A 174 6.87 -18.33 19.66
N TRP A 175 6.02 -18.64 18.69
CA TRP A 175 6.40 -19.36 17.47
C TRP A 175 7.27 -18.50 16.57
N ILE A 176 6.92 -17.22 16.39
CA ILE A 176 7.67 -16.26 15.56
C ILE A 176 9.08 -16.05 16.11
N ALA A 177 9.22 -15.92 17.45
CA ALA A 177 10.50 -15.80 18.10
C ALA A 177 11.37 -17.08 17.97
N ALA A 178 10.74 -18.25 18.02
CA ALA A 178 11.43 -19.53 17.85
C ALA A 178 11.83 -19.82 16.39
N LYS A 179 11.05 -19.32 15.40
CA LYS A 179 11.24 -19.60 13.97
C LYS A 179 11.14 -18.34 13.10
N PRO A 180 11.95 -17.29 13.34
CA PRO A 180 11.78 -15.99 12.67
C PRO A 180 12.00 -16.08 11.15
N ARG A 181 12.97 -16.87 10.68
CA ARG A 181 13.24 -17.08 9.24
C ARG A 181 12.07 -17.79 8.54
N ALA A 182 11.47 -18.79 9.19
CA ALA A 182 10.30 -19.50 8.64
C ALA A 182 9.10 -18.55 8.57
N THR A 183 8.92 -17.67 9.57
CA THR A 183 7.86 -16.64 9.55
C THR A 183 8.00 -15.73 8.34
N VAL A 184 9.20 -15.18 8.11
CA VAL A 184 9.47 -14.31 6.95
C VAL A 184 9.24 -15.07 5.64
N GLY A 185 9.72 -16.33 5.55
CA GLY A 185 9.54 -17.17 4.37
C GLY A 185 8.06 -17.46 4.07
N LEU A 186 7.27 -17.84 5.08
CA LEU A 186 5.82 -18.05 4.94
C LEU A 186 5.09 -16.78 4.54
N TYR A 187 5.43 -15.65 5.14
CA TYR A 187 4.86 -14.36 4.80
C TYR A 187 5.15 -13.98 3.35
N ALA A 188 6.41 -14.11 2.93
CA ALA A 188 6.81 -13.85 1.54
C ALA A 188 6.10 -14.79 0.56
N ALA A 189 6.06 -16.10 0.86
CA ALA A 189 5.36 -17.09 0.04
C ALA A 189 3.85 -16.78 -0.09
N GLY A 190 3.21 -16.32 0.99
CA GLY A 190 1.82 -15.87 0.97
C GLY A 190 1.61 -14.71 -0.01
N TRP A 191 2.47 -13.70 0.00
CA TRP A 191 2.38 -12.59 -0.94
C TRP A 191 2.69 -13.00 -2.39
N VAL A 192 3.67 -13.89 -2.60
CA VAL A 192 3.92 -14.46 -3.94
C VAL A 192 2.68 -15.17 -4.47
N ALA A 193 2.01 -15.97 -3.63
CA ALA A 193 0.76 -16.64 -4.01
C ALA A 193 -0.36 -15.64 -4.34
N VAL A 194 -0.53 -14.58 -3.53
CA VAL A 194 -1.51 -13.50 -3.79
C VAL A 194 -1.24 -12.84 -5.13
N TYR A 195 0.01 -12.48 -5.43
CA TYR A 195 0.36 -11.86 -6.71
C TYR A 195 0.25 -12.85 -7.89
N ALA A 196 0.60 -14.11 -7.71
CA ALA A 196 0.41 -15.13 -8.75
C ALA A 196 -1.07 -15.26 -9.12
N VAL A 197 -1.97 -15.36 -8.13
CA VAL A 197 -3.42 -15.40 -8.36
C VAL A 197 -3.91 -14.10 -9.02
N TYR A 198 -3.37 -12.95 -8.60
CA TYR A 198 -3.72 -11.66 -9.19
C TYR A 198 -3.33 -11.60 -10.67
N VAL A 199 -2.09 -11.97 -11.02
CA VAL A 199 -1.60 -11.98 -12.41
C VAL A 199 -2.44 -12.94 -13.28
N ILE A 200 -2.73 -14.14 -12.78
CA ILE A 200 -3.56 -15.12 -13.50
C ILE A 200 -4.98 -14.56 -13.75
N ARG A 201 -5.60 -13.93 -12.75
CA ARG A 201 -6.95 -13.37 -12.89
C ARG A 201 -7.01 -12.10 -13.76
N VAL A 202 -5.94 -11.31 -13.75
CA VAL A 202 -5.86 -10.08 -14.55
C VAL A 202 -5.48 -10.40 -15.99
N GLY A 203 -4.84 -11.55 -16.25
CA GLY A 203 -4.52 -12.01 -17.60
C GLY A 203 -3.36 -11.20 -18.22
N ILE A 204 -2.27 -11.05 -17.45
CA ILE A 204 -1.01 -10.47 -17.92
C ILE A 204 -0.08 -11.63 -18.31
#